data_a42d16fefbaa51b6a8a9c5843a7b4569
#
_entry.id   a42d16fefbaa51b6a8a9c5843a7b4569
#
_cell.length_a   1.000
_cell.length_b   1.000
_cell.length_c   1.000
_cell.angle_alpha   90.00
_cell.angle_beta   90.00
_cell.angle_gamma   90.00
#
_symmetry.space_group_name_H-M   'P 1'
#
loop_
_entity.id
_entity.type
_entity.pdbx_description
1 polymer ?
#
loop_
_entity_poly.entity_id
_entity_poly.type
_entity_poly.pdbx_seq_one_letter_code
_entity_poly.pdbx_strand_id
1 'polypeptide(L)'
;MQCPKCRAAMPNGAKYCTECGAKLPVQPDSVPNVPQPAIQEAPAYEAQPVMTEAPPAQELQPCGMKWYKFLIYFALWAGAIVNLIDSLQFFTGSILGDDVEILYAYYPLLKVLNLAFALILVTYAVFAIYTRYRLAQFRQNGPACLHALYLVQLAMVLIYWLAGSLILGEWLDLASDFSDLISSIVILCINIVYFRKRKHLFVN
;
A
#
# COMPACT_ATOMS: atom_id res chain seq x y z
N MET A 1 -8.56 25.65 -0.04
CA MET A 1 -8.08 26.19 -1.33
C MET A 1 -8.46 25.27 -2.48
N GLN A 2 -8.46 25.78 -3.73
CA GLN A 2 -8.73 24.95 -4.90
C GLN A 2 -7.43 24.63 -5.63
N CYS A 3 -7.32 23.42 -6.16
CA CYS A 3 -6.18 23.00 -6.96
C CYS A 3 -6.16 23.77 -8.29
N PRO A 4 -5.05 24.46 -8.67
CA PRO A 4 -4.98 25.23 -9.92
C PRO A 4 -5.05 24.34 -11.16
N LYS A 5 -4.75 23.04 -11.06
CA LYS A 5 -4.70 22.13 -12.20
C LYS A 5 -6.02 21.39 -12.46
N CYS A 6 -6.74 20.94 -11.43
CA CYS A 6 -7.98 20.16 -11.58
C CYS A 6 -9.20 20.79 -10.89
N ARG A 7 -9.04 21.96 -10.25
CA ARG A 7 -10.08 22.70 -9.52
C ARG A 7 -10.75 21.95 -8.36
N ALA A 8 -10.22 20.80 -7.94
CA ALA A 8 -10.73 20.08 -6.80
C ALA A 8 -10.54 20.89 -5.50
N ALA A 9 -11.53 20.85 -4.61
CA ALA A 9 -11.46 21.50 -3.31
C ALA A 9 -10.46 20.75 -2.42
N MET A 10 -9.54 21.51 -1.82
CA MET A 10 -8.47 20.97 -0.99
C MET A 10 -8.46 21.63 0.39
N PRO A 11 -8.08 20.91 1.46
CA PRO A 11 -7.87 21.52 2.76
C PRO A 11 -6.71 22.53 2.69
N ASN A 12 -6.79 23.58 3.50
CA ASN A 12 -5.72 24.57 3.58
C ASN A 12 -4.44 23.91 4.12
N GLY A 13 -3.29 24.24 3.52
CA GLY A 13 -2.01 23.66 3.90
C GLY A 13 -1.65 22.34 3.21
N ALA A 14 -2.48 21.80 2.33
CA ALA A 14 -2.13 20.61 1.54
C ALA A 14 -0.97 20.92 0.60
N LYS A 15 0.11 20.12 0.65
CA LYS A 15 1.29 20.26 -0.21
C LYS A 15 1.07 19.70 -1.62
N TYR A 16 0.14 18.73 -1.77
CA TYR A 16 -0.18 18.07 -3.04
C TYR A 16 -1.69 17.86 -3.16
N CYS A 17 -2.19 17.93 -4.39
CA CYS A 17 -3.60 17.67 -4.68
C CYS A 17 -3.89 16.16 -4.60
N THR A 18 -4.87 15.76 -3.81
CA THR A 18 -5.29 14.35 -3.66
C THR A 18 -5.97 13.79 -4.90
N GLU A 19 -6.50 14.67 -5.78
CA GLU A 19 -7.20 14.27 -6.99
C GLU A 19 -6.26 14.07 -8.20
N CYS A 20 -5.30 14.99 -8.40
CA CYS A 20 -4.43 14.96 -9.58
C CYS A 20 -2.93 14.83 -9.25
N GLY A 21 -2.54 14.85 -7.95
CA GLY A 21 -1.15 14.76 -7.52
C GLY A 21 -0.32 16.02 -7.77
N ALA A 22 -0.92 17.12 -8.27
CA ALA A 22 -0.20 18.37 -8.52
C ALA A 22 0.30 19.00 -7.22
N LYS A 23 1.55 19.51 -7.23
CA LYS A 23 2.09 20.30 -6.12
C LYS A 23 1.31 21.61 -6.01
N LEU A 24 0.85 21.90 -4.80
CA LEU A 24 0.11 23.14 -4.52
C LEU A 24 1.07 24.22 -4.08
N PRO A 25 0.83 25.51 -4.44
CA PRO A 25 1.63 26.61 -3.95
C PRO A 25 1.48 26.69 -2.43
N VAL A 26 2.58 26.67 -1.72
CA VAL A 26 2.60 26.92 -0.28
C VAL A 26 2.28 28.40 -0.10
N GLN A 27 1.11 28.73 0.47
CA GLN A 27 0.86 30.08 0.94
C GLN A 27 1.81 30.32 2.12
N PRO A 28 2.68 31.36 2.07
CA PRO A 28 3.43 31.72 3.25
C PRO A 28 2.43 32.10 4.33
N ASP A 29 2.52 31.41 5.46
CA ASP A 29 1.76 31.78 6.65
C ASP A 29 1.99 33.27 6.90
N SER A 30 0.90 34.01 7.06
CA SER A 30 0.92 35.42 7.41
C SER A 30 1.68 35.58 8.72
N VAL A 31 2.96 35.90 8.61
CA VAL A 31 3.80 36.28 9.76
C VAL A 31 3.18 37.55 10.34
N PRO A 32 2.89 37.62 11.65
CA PRO A 32 2.46 38.88 12.28
C PRO A 32 3.50 39.94 12.07
N ASN A 33 3.06 41.11 11.58
CA ASN A 33 3.86 42.28 11.29
C ASN A 33 4.57 42.76 12.57
N VAL A 34 5.85 42.40 12.73
CA VAL A 34 6.71 42.99 13.78
C VAL A 34 7.42 44.20 13.13
N PRO A 35 7.37 45.42 13.75
CA PRO A 35 8.00 46.60 13.20
C PRO A 35 9.52 46.40 13.11
N GLN A 36 10.08 46.48 11.93
CA GLN A 36 11.51 46.43 11.69
C GLN A 36 12.14 47.77 12.09
N PRO A 37 13.19 47.79 12.92
CA PRO A 37 14.00 49.01 13.11
C PRO A 37 14.84 49.31 11.86
N ALA A 38 14.90 50.55 11.50
CA ALA A 38 15.65 51.08 10.38
C ALA A 38 17.14 50.71 10.48
N ILE A 39 17.66 50.00 9.48
CA ILE A 39 19.11 49.75 9.33
C ILE A 39 19.61 50.57 8.14
N GLN A 40 20.67 51.31 8.45
CA GLN A 40 21.40 52.20 7.59
C GLN A 40 21.94 51.55 6.33
N GLU A 41 21.94 52.34 5.25
CA GLU A 41 22.56 52.05 3.97
C GLU A 41 24.06 51.77 4.10
N ALA A 42 24.50 50.61 3.61
CA ALA A 42 25.89 50.30 3.31
C ALA A 42 26.06 50.10 1.79
N PRO A 43 27.22 50.46 1.21
CA PRO A 43 27.37 50.75 -0.22
C PRO A 43 27.23 49.52 -1.10
N ALA A 44 26.64 49.78 -2.29
CA ALA A 44 26.40 48.82 -3.36
C ALA A 44 27.66 48.05 -3.77
N TYR A 45 27.62 46.74 -3.56
CA TYR A 45 28.48 45.78 -4.22
C TYR A 45 27.71 45.25 -5.43
N GLU A 46 28.19 45.55 -6.63
CA GLU A 46 27.64 45.01 -7.88
C GLU A 46 27.80 43.48 -7.88
N ALA A 47 26.75 42.78 -7.48
CA ALA A 47 26.64 41.34 -7.66
C ALA A 47 26.23 41.05 -9.12
N GLN A 48 27.17 40.53 -9.92
CA GLN A 48 26.89 39.96 -11.22
C GLN A 48 25.82 38.88 -11.08
N PRO A 49 24.81 38.82 -11.98
CA PRO A 49 23.82 37.77 -11.96
C PRO A 49 24.49 36.45 -12.35
N VAL A 50 24.80 35.61 -11.38
CA VAL A 50 25.04 34.18 -11.64
C VAL A 50 23.73 33.62 -12.12
N MET A 51 23.56 33.51 -13.45
CA MET A 51 22.51 32.68 -14.05
C MET A 51 22.80 31.22 -13.68
N THR A 52 22.35 30.82 -12.50
CA THR A 52 22.16 29.41 -12.22
C THR A 52 20.94 28.99 -13.04
N GLU A 53 21.17 28.45 -14.23
CA GLU A 53 20.12 27.72 -14.97
C GLU A 53 19.54 26.71 -14.03
N ALA A 54 18.35 27.00 -13.51
CA ALA A 54 17.56 26.01 -12.80
C ALA A 54 17.35 24.84 -13.75
N PRO A 55 17.66 23.60 -13.32
CA PRO A 55 17.43 22.44 -14.19
C PRO A 55 15.98 22.47 -14.67
N PRO A 56 15.71 22.17 -15.96
CA PRO A 56 14.39 22.29 -16.56
C PRO A 56 13.40 21.57 -15.64
N ALA A 57 12.42 22.34 -15.15
CA ALA A 57 11.35 21.77 -14.35
C ALA A 57 10.72 20.65 -15.18
N GLN A 58 11.07 19.40 -14.86
CA GLN A 58 10.42 18.24 -15.46
C GLN A 58 8.92 18.43 -15.21
N GLU A 59 8.19 18.73 -16.27
CA GLU A 59 6.72 18.75 -16.25
C GLU A 59 6.27 17.41 -15.72
N LEU A 60 5.97 17.34 -14.44
CA LEU A 60 5.36 16.19 -13.79
C LEU A 60 4.02 15.95 -14.47
N GLN A 61 4.00 15.04 -15.43
CA GLN A 61 2.76 14.62 -16.09
C GLN A 61 1.70 14.29 -15.03
N PRO A 62 0.44 14.67 -15.25
CA PRO A 62 -0.63 14.40 -14.29
C PRO A 62 -0.72 12.89 -14.05
N CYS A 63 -0.22 12.45 -12.91
CA CYS A 63 -0.31 11.06 -12.50
C CYS A 63 -1.76 10.73 -12.19
N GLY A 64 -2.45 10.07 -13.11
CA GLY A 64 -3.79 9.55 -12.85
C GLY A 64 -3.78 8.66 -11.61
N MET A 65 -4.54 9.02 -10.56
CA MET A 65 -4.59 8.28 -9.30
C MET A 65 -5.72 7.22 -9.28
N LYS A 66 -6.24 6.83 -10.46
CA LYS A 66 -7.34 5.86 -10.57
C LYS A 66 -6.99 4.53 -9.90
N TRP A 67 -5.79 4.00 -10.14
CA TRP A 67 -5.31 2.76 -9.53
C TRP A 67 -5.20 2.87 -8.00
N TYR A 68 -4.67 3.97 -7.50
CA TYR A 68 -4.56 4.24 -6.07
C TYR A 68 -5.93 4.30 -5.38
N LYS A 69 -6.90 5.01 -5.98
CA LYS A 69 -8.28 5.05 -5.48
C LYS A 69 -8.91 3.65 -5.47
N PHE A 70 -8.78 2.90 -6.56
CA PHE A 70 -9.25 1.52 -6.64
C PHE A 70 -8.65 0.66 -5.51
N LEU A 71 -7.35 0.78 -5.29
CA LEU A 71 -6.63 0.00 -4.27
C LEU A 71 -7.13 0.30 -2.84
N ILE A 72 -7.30 1.59 -2.49
CA ILE A 72 -7.71 2.00 -1.14
C ILE A 72 -9.19 1.76 -0.89
N TYR A 73 -10.05 2.08 -1.86
CA TYR A 73 -11.49 2.06 -1.65
C TYR A 73 -12.13 0.71 -1.94
N PHE A 74 -11.48 -0.13 -2.72
CA PHE A 74 -12.02 -1.42 -3.12
C PHE A 74 -11.09 -2.59 -2.79
N ALA A 75 -9.90 -2.66 -3.39
CA ALA A 75 -9.07 -3.86 -3.37
C ALA A 75 -8.68 -4.31 -1.95
N LEU A 76 -8.24 -3.38 -1.10
CA LEU A 76 -7.83 -3.71 0.28
C LEU A 76 -9.01 -4.10 1.17
N TRP A 77 -10.21 -3.53 0.96
CA TRP A 77 -11.41 -3.96 1.65
C TRP A 77 -11.90 -5.32 1.19
N ALA A 78 -12.01 -5.51 -0.12
CA ALA A 78 -12.41 -6.79 -0.70
C ALA A 78 -11.45 -7.90 -0.28
N GLY A 79 -10.13 -7.65 -0.34
CA GLY A 79 -9.12 -8.60 0.11
C GLY A 79 -9.25 -8.94 1.60
N ALA A 80 -9.51 -7.97 2.48
CA ALA A 80 -9.72 -8.23 3.90
C ALA A 80 -10.96 -9.12 4.14
N ILE A 81 -12.06 -8.86 3.42
CA ILE A 81 -13.29 -9.66 3.52
C ILE A 81 -13.04 -11.09 3.04
N VAL A 82 -12.40 -11.27 1.89
CA VAL A 82 -12.05 -12.59 1.35
C VAL A 82 -11.20 -13.36 2.36
N ASN A 83 -10.15 -12.76 2.91
CA ASN A 83 -9.30 -13.41 3.91
C ASN A 83 -10.05 -13.80 5.19
N LEU A 84 -11.10 -13.06 5.59
CA LEU A 84 -11.95 -13.47 6.71
C LEU A 84 -12.84 -14.66 6.35
N ILE A 85 -13.36 -14.72 5.12
CA ILE A 85 -14.13 -15.88 4.63
C ILE A 85 -13.21 -17.11 4.57
N ASP A 86 -12.01 -16.98 4.01
CA ASP A 86 -11.02 -18.05 3.95
C ASP A 86 -10.64 -18.52 5.36
N SER A 87 -10.46 -17.58 6.29
CA SER A 87 -10.21 -17.92 7.70
C SER A 87 -11.30 -18.81 8.29
N LEU A 88 -12.58 -18.51 8.01
CA LEU A 88 -13.70 -19.38 8.45
C LEU A 88 -13.65 -20.75 7.79
N GLN A 89 -13.29 -20.83 6.51
CA GLN A 89 -13.16 -22.11 5.80
C GLN A 89 -12.02 -22.96 6.37
N PHE A 90 -10.88 -22.34 6.70
CA PHE A 90 -9.78 -23.01 7.39
C PHE A 90 -10.17 -23.45 8.80
N PHE A 91 -10.91 -22.62 9.53
CA PHE A 91 -11.35 -22.92 10.89
C PHE A 91 -12.34 -24.11 10.93
N THR A 92 -13.29 -24.15 10.00
CA THR A 92 -14.26 -25.24 9.89
C THR A 92 -13.69 -26.49 9.19
N GLY A 93 -12.59 -26.32 8.46
CA GLY A 93 -12.02 -27.37 7.61
C GLY A 93 -12.73 -27.54 6.26
N SER A 94 -13.73 -26.70 5.96
CA SER A 94 -14.52 -26.81 4.72
C SER A 94 -13.69 -26.65 3.44
N ILE A 95 -12.47 -26.08 3.56
CA ILE A 95 -11.51 -26.02 2.46
C ILE A 95 -11.04 -27.39 1.97
N LEU A 96 -11.14 -28.43 2.82
CA LEU A 96 -10.74 -29.81 2.52
C LEU A 96 -11.90 -30.67 1.98
N GLY A 97 -13.11 -30.10 1.85
CA GLY A 97 -14.31 -30.79 1.38
C GLY A 97 -15.07 -31.49 2.48
N ASP A 98 -15.99 -32.38 2.05
CA ASP A 98 -16.98 -33.04 2.94
C ASP A 98 -16.35 -34.11 3.86
N ASP A 99 -15.24 -34.72 3.45
CA ASP A 99 -14.56 -35.80 4.20
C ASP A 99 -13.55 -35.27 5.25
N VAL A 100 -13.66 -34.00 5.67
CA VAL A 100 -12.72 -33.34 6.56
C VAL A 100 -12.54 -34.08 7.90
N GLU A 101 -13.61 -34.65 8.47
CA GLU A 101 -13.54 -35.37 9.75
C GLU A 101 -12.70 -36.65 9.64
N ILE A 102 -12.84 -37.37 8.53
CA ILE A 102 -12.04 -38.56 8.24
C ILE A 102 -10.56 -38.16 8.06
N LEU A 103 -10.32 -37.10 7.28
CA LEU A 103 -8.99 -36.63 7.03
C LEU A 103 -8.26 -36.16 8.32
N TYR A 104 -8.99 -35.49 9.22
CA TYR A 104 -8.43 -35.07 10.52
C TYR A 104 -8.21 -36.22 11.48
N ALA A 105 -8.97 -37.31 11.36
CA ALA A 105 -8.73 -38.53 12.15
C ALA A 105 -7.42 -39.22 11.74
N TYR A 106 -7.11 -39.28 10.44
CA TYR A 106 -5.86 -39.83 9.93
C TYR A 106 -4.67 -38.87 10.10
N TYR A 107 -4.91 -37.58 9.94
CA TYR A 107 -3.84 -36.53 9.97
C TYR A 107 -4.18 -35.42 10.99
N PRO A 108 -4.08 -35.69 12.30
CA PRO A 108 -4.46 -34.70 13.32
C PRO A 108 -3.62 -33.41 13.24
N LEU A 109 -2.38 -33.49 12.73
CA LEU A 109 -1.52 -32.34 12.54
C LEU A 109 -2.04 -31.36 11.48
N LEU A 110 -2.80 -31.86 10.49
CA LEU A 110 -3.45 -31.04 9.47
C LEU A 110 -4.52 -30.12 10.09
N LYS A 111 -5.26 -30.60 11.09
CA LYS A 111 -6.22 -29.78 11.85
C LYS A 111 -5.52 -28.64 12.58
N VAL A 112 -4.36 -28.91 13.19
CA VAL A 112 -3.58 -27.89 13.89
C VAL A 112 -3.05 -26.86 12.89
N LEU A 113 -2.57 -27.31 11.72
CA LEU A 113 -2.11 -26.44 10.64
C LEU A 113 -3.23 -25.50 10.18
N ASN A 114 -4.42 -26.03 9.90
CA ASN A 114 -5.57 -25.26 9.44
C ASN A 114 -6.01 -24.23 10.49
N LEU A 115 -6.06 -24.61 11.77
CA LEU A 115 -6.40 -23.68 12.84
C LEU A 115 -5.36 -22.55 12.97
N ALA A 116 -4.07 -22.87 12.86
CA ALA A 116 -3.00 -21.87 12.88
C ALA A 116 -3.13 -20.89 11.69
N PHE A 117 -3.42 -21.42 10.49
CA PHE A 117 -3.63 -20.59 9.30
C PHE A 117 -4.89 -19.73 9.41
N ALA A 118 -5.97 -20.21 9.97
CA ALA A 118 -7.16 -19.41 10.26
C ALA A 118 -6.84 -18.17 11.09
N LEU A 119 -6.06 -18.33 12.15
CA LEU A 119 -5.64 -17.20 13.01
C LEU A 119 -4.70 -16.23 12.27
N ILE A 120 -3.80 -16.76 11.45
CA ILE A 120 -2.89 -15.94 10.63
C ILE A 120 -3.70 -15.11 9.63
N LEU A 121 -4.71 -15.68 8.97
CA LEU A 121 -5.56 -14.99 8.00
C LEU A 121 -6.37 -13.85 8.63
N VAL A 122 -6.88 -14.03 9.87
CA VAL A 122 -7.52 -12.92 10.61
C VAL A 122 -6.52 -11.79 10.85
N THR A 123 -5.33 -12.13 11.32
CA THR A 123 -4.27 -11.13 11.57
C THR A 123 -3.88 -10.40 10.29
N TYR A 124 -3.80 -11.14 9.19
CA TYR A 124 -3.50 -10.61 7.86
C TYR A 124 -4.61 -9.65 7.38
N ALA A 125 -5.90 -9.97 7.57
CA ALA A 125 -7.02 -9.09 7.25
C ALA A 125 -6.94 -7.77 8.05
N VAL A 126 -6.62 -7.82 9.34
CA VAL A 126 -6.39 -6.63 10.16
C VAL A 126 -5.22 -5.80 9.62
N PHE A 127 -4.13 -6.47 9.23
CA PHE A 127 -2.97 -5.79 8.64
C PHE A 127 -3.29 -5.15 7.28
N ALA A 128 -4.17 -5.75 6.47
CA ALA A 128 -4.65 -5.16 5.21
C ALA A 128 -5.44 -3.85 5.47
N ILE A 129 -6.31 -3.84 6.48
CA ILE A 129 -7.05 -2.65 6.90
C ILE A 129 -6.09 -1.57 7.42
N TYR A 130 -5.12 -1.95 8.25
CA TYR A 130 -4.08 -1.03 8.72
C TYR A 130 -3.30 -0.40 7.57
N THR A 131 -2.89 -1.23 6.59
CA THR A 131 -2.17 -0.78 5.39
C THR A 131 -3.01 0.23 4.59
N ARG A 132 -4.31 -0.03 4.46
CA ARG A 132 -5.24 0.91 3.82
C ARG A 132 -5.22 2.29 4.50
N TYR A 133 -5.28 2.34 5.84
CA TYR A 133 -5.24 3.61 6.57
C TYR A 133 -3.91 4.34 6.37
N ARG A 134 -2.79 3.62 6.39
CA ARG A 134 -1.46 4.19 6.15
C ARG A 134 -1.32 4.78 4.74
N LEU A 135 -1.83 4.07 3.73
CA LEU A 135 -1.89 4.57 2.36
C LEU A 135 -2.80 5.79 2.24
N ALA A 136 -4.03 5.74 2.79
CA ALA A 136 -4.99 6.85 2.72
C ALA A 136 -4.45 8.16 3.31
N GLN A 137 -3.56 8.07 4.31
CA GLN A 137 -2.88 9.21 4.92
C GLN A 137 -1.59 9.64 4.21
N PHE A 138 -1.23 9.05 3.08
CA PHE A 138 0.01 9.31 2.35
C PHE A 138 1.28 9.20 3.20
N ARG A 139 1.28 8.30 4.19
CA ARG A 139 2.44 8.08 5.06
C ARG A 139 3.58 7.43 4.29
N GLN A 140 4.83 7.79 4.61
CA GLN A 140 6.05 7.28 3.97
C GLN A 140 6.09 5.75 3.92
N ASN A 141 5.64 5.09 4.99
CA ASN A 141 5.64 3.64 5.11
C ASN A 141 4.43 2.95 4.43
N GLY A 142 3.46 3.72 3.89
CA GLY A 142 2.27 3.15 3.23
C GLY A 142 2.59 2.15 2.11
N PRO A 143 3.40 2.54 1.12
CA PRO A 143 3.82 1.63 0.06
C PRO A 143 4.60 0.41 0.56
N ALA A 144 5.46 0.58 1.57
CA ALA A 144 6.23 -0.52 2.16
C ALA A 144 5.31 -1.53 2.85
N CYS A 145 4.30 -1.07 3.60
CA CYS A 145 3.29 -1.94 4.21
C CYS A 145 2.52 -2.75 3.15
N LEU A 146 2.18 -2.13 2.02
CA LEU A 146 1.51 -2.81 0.91
C LEU A 146 2.40 -3.89 0.28
N HIS A 147 3.68 -3.59 0.04
CA HIS A 147 4.62 -4.58 -0.50
C HIS A 147 4.82 -5.73 0.49
N ALA A 148 4.94 -5.44 1.79
CA ALA A 148 5.03 -6.44 2.83
C ALA A 148 3.79 -7.34 2.87
N LEU A 149 2.59 -6.77 2.68
CA LEU A 149 1.34 -7.50 2.62
C LEU A 149 1.36 -8.55 1.50
N TYR A 150 1.74 -8.19 0.28
CA TYR A 150 1.84 -9.15 -0.83
C TYR A 150 2.96 -10.19 -0.62
N LEU A 151 4.10 -9.79 -0.03
CA LEU A 151 5.18 -10.74 0.28
C LEU A 151 4.74 -11.75 1.33
N VAL A 152 4.03 -11.32 2.37
CA VAL A 152 3.46 -12.22 3.39
C VAL A 152 2.45 -13.17 2.76
N GLN A 153 1.58 -12.69 1.86
CA GLN A 153 0.64 -13.55 1.12
C GLN A 153 1.36 -14.66 0.36
N LEU A 154 2.40 -14.31 -0.40
CA LEU A 154 3.21 -15.30 -1.13
C LEU A 154 3.85 -16.33 -0.19
N ALA A 155 4.42 -15.86 0.92
CA ALA A 155 5.05 -16.74 1.91
C ALA A 155 4.01 -17.69 2.54
N MET A 156 2.83 -17.19 2.85
CA MET A 156 1.74 -18.00 3.43
C MET A 156 1.32 -19.15 2.51
N VAL A 157 1.08 -18.86 1.22
CA VAL A 157 0.72 -19.88 0.23
C VAL A 157 1.80 -20.98 0.16
N LEU A 158 3.07 -20.58 0.05
CA LEU A 158 4.18 -21.53 -0.02
C LEU A 158 4.33 -22.36 1.25
N ILE A 159 4.20 -21.74 2.44
CA ILE A 159 4.32 -22.42 3.73
C ILE A 159 3.18 -23.43 3.91
N TYR A 160 1.93 -23.04 3.57
CA TYR A 160 0.78 -23.93 3.66
C TYR A 160 0.93 -25.13 2.74
N TRP A 161 1.31 -24.90 1.48
CA TRP A 161 1.54 -25.96 0.50
C TRP A 161 2.62 -26.92 0.96
N LEU A 162 3.77 -26.42 1.41
CA LEU A 162 4.87 -27.24 1.88
C LEU A 162 4.49 -28.04 3.13
N ALA A 163 3.88 -27.39 4.13
CA ALA A 163 3.49 -28.04 5.37
C ALA A 163 2.41 -29.09 5.14
N GLY A 164 1.41 -28.80 4.29
CA GLY A 164 0.36 -29.74 3.90
C GLY A 164 0.93 -30.96 3.18
N SER A 165 1.79 -30.75 2.20
CA SER A 165 2.45 -31.85 1.46
C SER A 165 3.29 -32.74 2.37
N LEU A 166 4.00 -32.17 3.34
CA LEU A 166 4.78 -32.93 4.33
C LEU A 166 3.90 -33.76 5.27
N ILE A 167 2.74 -33.24 5.66
CA ILE A 167 1.80 -33.93 6.55
C ILE A 167 1.11 -35.08 5.83
N LEU A 168 0.68 -34.85 4.58
CA LEU A 168 -0.05 -35.85 3.78
C LEU A 168 0.88 -36.92 3.19
N GLY A 169 2.18 -36.65 3.09
CA GLY A 169 3.16 -37.52 2.45
C GLY A 169 3.06 -37.55 0.92
N GLU A 170 2.22 -36.72 0.35
CA GLU A 170 1.99 -36.59 -1.09
C GLU A 170 2.09 -35.11 -1.48
N TRP A 171 2.52 -34.85 -2.74
CA TRP A 171 2.54 -33.50 -3.26
C TRP A 171 1.11 -33.04 -3.51
N LEU A 172 0.67 -32.03 -2.76
CA LEU A 172 -0.60 -31.36 -3.04
C LEU A 172 -0.59 -30.80 -4.47
N ASP A 173 -1.73 -30.93 -5.17
CA ASP A 173 -1.87 -30.39 -6.51
C ASP A 173 -1.80 -28.86 -6.47
N LEU A 174 -0.61 -28.34 -6.86
CA LEU A 174 -0.33 -26.91 -6.88
C LEU A 174 -1.00 -26.21 -8.08
N ALA A 175 -1.63 -26.94 -8.99
CA ALA A 175 -2.13 -26.36 -10.26
C ALA A 175 -3.21 -25.28 -10.01
N SER A 176 -4.07 -25.45 -9.01
CA SER A 176 -5.08 -24.47 -8.62
C SER A 176 -4.45 -23.23 -7.97
N ASP A 177 -3.45 -23.43 -7.10
CA ASP A 177 -2.82 -22.36 -6.34
C ASP A 177 -1.78 -21.59 -7.17
N PHE A 178 -1.34 -22.18 -8.28
CA PHE A 178 -0.32 -21.60 -9.16
C PHE A 178 -0.83 -20.33 -9.85
N SER A 179 -2.10 -20.25 -10.20
CA SER A 179 -2.72 -19.05 -10.78
C SER A 179 -2.75 -17.90 -9.79
N ASP A 180 -3.02 -18.18 -8.52
CA ASP A 180 -3.07 -17.19 -7.45
C ASP A 180 -1.65 -16.70 -7.08
N LEU A 181 -0.67 -17.60 -7.12
CA LEU A 181 0.73 -17.24 -6.92
C LEU A 181 1.21 -16.31 -8.02
N ILE A 182 0.96 -16.62 -9.29
CA ILE A 182 1.34 -15.78 -10.44
C ILE A 182 0.63 -14.43 -10.37
N SER A 183 -0.68 -14.41 -10.13
CA SER A 183 -1.45 -13.17 -10.04
C SER A 183 -0.94 -12.27 -8.90
N SER A 184 -0.59 -12.83 -7.76
CA SER A 184 -0.02 -12.11 -6.62
C SER A 184 1.35 -11.50 -6.95
N ILE A 185 2.22 -12.24 -7.66
CA ILE A 185 3.52 -11.72 -8.12
C ILE A 185 3.33 -10.58 -9.12
N VAL A 186 2.43 -10.73 -10.09
CA VAL A 186 2.15 -9.71 -11.10
C VAL A 186 1.62 -8.42 -10.43
N ILE A 187 0.66 -8.56 -9.51
CA ILE A 187 0.11 -7.41 -8.79
C ILE A 187 1.18 -6.75 -7.91
N LEU A 188 2.05 -7.52 -7.25
CA LEU A 188 3.17 -6.99 -6.50
C LEU A 188 4.11 -6.17 -7.40
N CYS A 189 4.50 -6.69 -8.55
CA CYS A 189 5.35 -5.99 -9.51
C CYS A 189 4.72 -4.68 -10.01
N ILE A 190 3.42 -4.72 -10.35
CA ILE A 190 2.66 -3.53 -10.75
C ILE A 190 2.70 -2.48 -9.65
N ASN A 191 2.44 -2.88 -8.41
CA ASN A 191 2.44 -1.96 -7.27
C ASN A 191 3.84 -1.38 -7.00
N ILE A 192 4.90 -2.18 -7.07
CA ILE A 192 6.29 -1.69 -6.92
C ILE A 192 6.58 -0.59 -7.95
N VAL A 193 6.30 -0.85 -9.23
CA VAL A 193 6.53 0.12 -10.31
C VAL A 193 5.66 1.36 -10.13
N TYR A 194 4.39 1.17 -9.76
CA TYR A 194 3.45 2.25 -9.54
C TYR A 194 3.89 3.20 -8.43
N PHE A 195 4.26 2.67 -7.26
CA PHE A 195 4.66 3.47 -6.10
C PHE A 195 6.07 4.04 -6.23
N ARG A 196 7.00 3.39 -6.92
CA ARG A 196 8.33 3.97 -7.23
C ARG A 196 8.20 5.28 -8.00
N LYS A 197 7.32 5.36 -9.00
CA LYS A 197 7.08 6.58 -9.79
C LYS A 197 6.39 7.69 -8.98
N ARG A 198 5.77 7.36 -7.82
CA ARG A 198 4.97 8.28 -6.99
C ARG A 198 5.51 8.47 -5.57
N LYS A 199 6.76 8.09 -5.34
CA LYS A 199 7.40 8.17 -4.02
C LYS A 199 7.30 9.58 -3.41
N HIS A 200 7.33 10.63 -4.25
CA HIS A 200 7.21 12.03 -3.83
C HIS A 200 5.88 12.41 -3.18
N LEU A 201 4.83 11.59 -3.33
CA LEU A 201 3.52 11.83 -2.71
C LEU A 201 3.46 11.35 -1.24
N PHE A 202 4.36 10.44 -0.85
CA PHE A 202 4.40 9.81 0.46
C PHE A 202 5.50 10.46 1.31
N VAL A 203 5.19 11.61 1.93
CA VAL A 203 6.17 12.44 2.68
C VAL A 203 5.77 12.70 4.14
N ASN A 204 4.62 12.17 4.58
CA ASN A 204 4.11 12.34 5.95
C ASN A 204 4.48 11.14 6.84
#